data_37b0ccd9ecac80d79ab8ea3cc4b38cd0
#
_entry.id   37b0ccd9ecac80d79ab8ea3cc4b38cd0
#
_cell.length_a   1.000
_cell.length_b   1.000
_cell.length_c   1.000
_cell.angle_alpha   90.00
_cell.angle_beta   90.00
_cell.angle_gamma   90.00
#
_symmetry.space_group_name_H-M   'P 1'
#
loop_
_entity.id
_entity.type
_entity.pdbx_description
1 polymer ?
#
loop_
_entity_poly.entity_id
_entity_poly.type
_entity_poly.pdbx_seq_one_letter_code
_entity_poly.pdbx_strand_id
1 'polypeptide(L)'
;MAEADLDVVIRQLAKQQNKSLMAAAKKRRDQYLAGAAKTKDKEARDRFRLMAKSTMLHGAAAAKRLQNSAENTADSYARAIKNAAEQPPAKMPARKVVEKVARKAVKKKEA
;
A
#
# COMPACT_ATOMS: atom_id res chain seq x y z
N MET A 1 -4.24 16.98 19.26
CA MET A 1 -4.54 16.24 18.05
C MET A 1 -4.96 14.81 18.40
N ALA A 2 -6.11 14.44 17.98
CA ALA A 2 -6.64 13.14 18.34
C ALA A 2 -6.02 12.04 17.48
N GLU A 3 -5.82 10.87 18.07
CA GLU A 3 -5.38 9.68 17.38
C GLU A 3 -6.36 9.27 16.28
N ALA A 4 -7.62 9.68 16.38
CA ALA A 4 -8.65 9.45 15.38
C ALA A 4 -8.32 10.05 14.01
N ASP A 5 -7.41 11.02 13.96
CA ASP A 5 -7.00 11.65 12.71
C ASP A 5 -6.01 10.78 11.90
N LEU A 6 -5.53 9.70 12.47
CA LEU A 6 -4.57 8.83 11.79
C LEU A 6 -5.19 8.15 10.57
N ASP A 7 -6.47 7.81 10.60
CA ASP A 7 -7.18 7.27 9.45
C ASP A 7 -7.16 8.23 8.26
N VAL A 8 -7.32 9.54 8.54
CA VAL A 8 -7.23 10.59 7.53
C VAL A 8 -5.82 10.66 6.96
N VAL A 9 -4.81 10.60 7.82
CA VAL A 9 -3.40 10.61 7.40
C VAL A 9 -3.08 9.42 6.51
N ILE A 10 -3.55 8.23 6.87
CA ILE A 10 -3.36 7.01 6.08
C ILE A 10 -3.94 7.19 4.68
N ARG A 11 -5.16 7.70 4.57
CA ARG A 11 -5.81 7.94 3.29
C ARG A 11 -5.08 8.98 2.45
N GLN A 12 -4.62 10.06 3.07
CA GLN A 12 -3.89 11.12 2.38
C GLN A 12 -2.54 10.65 1.86
N LEU A 13 -1.80 9.89 2.67
CA LEU A 13 -0.53 9.31 2.25
C LEU A 13 -0.71 8.38 1.06
N ALA A 14 -1.73 7.52 1.11
CA ALA A 14 -2.04 6.61 0.01
C ALA A 14 -2.37 7.38 -1.26
N LYS A 15 -3.10 8.48 -1.15
CA LYS A 15 -3.46 9.32 -2.27
C LYS A 15 -2.22 9.95 -2.92
N GLN A 16 -1.30 10.44 -2.10
CA GLN A 16 -0.04 11.01 -2.58
C GLN A 16 0.85 9.95 -3.22
N GLN A 17 0.96 8.79 -2.60
CA GLN A 17 1.73 7.67 -3.15
C GLN A 17 1.13 7.16 -4.44
N ASN A 18 -0.20 7.14 -4.53
CA ASN A 18 -0.91 6.77 -5.74
C ASN A 18 -0.58 7.73 -6.90
N LYS A 19 -0.58 9.03 -6.63
CA LYS A 19 -0.18 10.05 -7.61
C LYS A 19 1.25 9.82 -8.10
N SER A 20 2.18 9.60 -7.17
CA SER A 20 3.59 9.36 -7.50
C SER A 20 3.76 8.09 -8.32
N LEU A 21 3.05 7.02 -7.95
CA LEU A 21 3.11 5.75 -8.66
C LEU A 21 2.58 5.90 -10.09
N MET A 22 1.45 6.56 -10.28
CA MET A 22 0.87 6.78 -11.60
C MET A 22 1.74 7.69 -12.45
N ALA A 23 2.36 8.72 -11.85
CA ALA A 23 3.29 9.59 -12.56
C ALA A 23 4.52 8.82 -13.03
N ALA A 24 5.07 7.95 -12.18
CA ALA A 24 6.21 7.09 -12.53
C ALA A 24 5.84 6.11 -13.65
N ALA A 25 4.65 5.52 -13.59
CA ALA A 25 4.16 4.61 -14.63
C ALA A 25 4.01 5.32 -15.97
N LYS A 26 3.45 6.52 -15.97
CA LYS A 26 3.31 7.33 -17.18
C LYS A 26 4.66 7.70 -17.78
N LYS A 27 5.61 8.08 -16.93
CA LYS A 27 6.96 8.42 -17.37
C LYS A 27 7.64 7.22 -18.02
N ARG A 28 7.52 6.04 -17.43
CA ARG A 28 8.09 4.82 -17.97
C ARG A 28 7.41 4.42 -19.29
N ARG A 29 6.09 4.52 -19.34
CA ARG A 29 5.34 4.32 -20.58
C ARG A 29 5.85 5.22 -21.70
N ASP A 30 6.03 6.50 -21.39
CA ASP A 30 6.50 7.48 -22.38
C ASP A 30 7.92 7.17 -22.85
N GLN A 31 8.78 6.67 -21.96
CA GLN A 31 10.13 6.22 -22.33
C GLN A 31 10.06 5.05 -23.31
N TYR A 32 9.20 4.07 -23.07
CA TYR A 32 9.02 2.95 -23.99
C TYR A 32 8.46 3.40 -25.33
N LEU A 33 7.49 4.32 -25.32
CA LEU A 33 6.93 4.85 -26.56
C LEU A 33 7.95 5.66 -27.35
N ALA A 34 8.82 6.40 -26.67
CA ALA A 34 9.91 7.10 -27.31
C ALA A 34 10.91 6.13 -27.95
N GLY A 35 11.19 5.02 -27.27
CA GLY A 35 12.01 3.94 -27.82
C GLY A 35 11.38 3.32 -29.07
N ALA A 36 10.06 3.12 -29.04
CA ALA A 36 9.32 2.62 -30.19
C ALA A 36 9.45 3.55 -31.41
N ALA A 37 9.36 4.86 -31.16
CA ALA A 37 9.44 5.86 -32.24
C ALA A 37 10.83 5.90 -32.87
N LYS A 38 11.88 5.60 -32.11
CA LYS A 38 13.27 5.61 -32.58
C LYS A 38 13.69 4.35 -33.33
N THR A 39 12.96 3.26 -33.14
CA THR A 39 13.30 1.95 -33.68
C THR A 39 12.71 1.76 -35.06
N LYS A 40 13.51 1.30 -36.02
CA LYS A 40 13.06 1.00 -37.37
C LYS A 40 12.52 -0.42 -37.53
N ASP A 41 12.91 -1.31 -36.61
CA ASP A 41 12.45 -2.70 -36.61
C ASP A 41 11.03 -2.80 -36.08
N LYS A 42 10.17 -3.43 -36.88
CA LYS A 42 8.75 -3.59 -36.52
C LYS A 42 8.56 -4.44 -35.26
N GLU A 43 9.31 -5.52 -35.12
CA GLU A 43 9.20 -6.39 -33.94
C GLU A 43 9.61 -5.68 -32.66
N ALA A 44 10.69 -4.89 -32.73
CA ALA A 44 11.15 -4.10 -31.59
C ALA A 44 10.14 -3.02 -31.23
N ARG A 45 9.55 -2.36 -32.23
CA ARG A 45 8.49 -1.36 -31.99
C ARG A 45 7.29 -1.98 -31.29
N ASP A 46 6.86 -3.14 -31.76
CA ASP A 46 5.71 -3.83 -31.15
C ASP A 46 6.00 -4.24 -29.73
N ARG A 47 7.22 -4.68 -29.42
CA ARG A 47 7.66 -5.00 -28.06
C ARG A 47 7.63 -3.76 -27.16
N PHE A 48 8.17 -2.64 -27.63
CA PHE A 48 8.14 -1.39 -26.86
C PHE A 48 6.73 -0.95 -26.56
N ARG A 49 5.82 -1.02 -27.55
CA ARG A 49 4.41 -0.69 -27.33
C ARG A 49 3.74 -1.61 -26.33
N LEU A 50 4.05 -2.89 -26.41
CA LEU A 50 3.53 -3.87 -25.46
C LEU A 50 4.04 -3.60 -24.04
N MET A 51 5.33 -3.28 -23.91
CA MET A 51 5.92 -2.91 -22.62
C MET A 51 5.30 -1.64 -22.04
N ALA A 52 5.03 -0.65 -22.89
CA ALA A 52 4.36 0.58 -22.47
C ALA A 52 2.95 0.29 -21.94
N LYS A 53 2.19 -0.51 -22.67
CA LYS A 53 0.83 -0.90 -22.30
C LYS A 53 0.84 -1.71 -20.99
N SER A 54 1.75 -2.67 -20.89
CA SER A 54 1.91 -3.50 -19.69
C SER A 54 2.28 -2.67 -18.47
N THR A 55 3.17 -1.70 -18.62
CA THR A 55 3.56 -0.79 -17.54
C THR A 55 2.36 -0.02 -17.00
N MET A 56 1.51 0.49 -17.88
CA MET A 56 0.30 1.20 -17.45
C MET A 56 -0.70 0.29 -16.76
N LEU A 57 -0.90 -0.91 -17.27
CA LEU A 57 -1.81 -1.87 -16.64
C LEU A 57 -1.32 -2.28 -15.25
N HIS A 58 -0.04 -2.60 -15.12
CA HIS A 58 0.53 -2.99 -13.83
C HIS A 58 0.58 -1.82 -12.85
N GLY A 59 0.89 -0.62 -13.34
CA GLY A 59 0.88 0.59 -12.52
C GLY A 59 -0.51 0.89 -11.97
N ALA A 60 -1.53 0.84 -12.83
CA ALA A 60 -2.91 1.07 -12.42
C ALA A 60 -3.39 0.01 -11.42
N ALA A 61 -3.05 -1.26 -11.65
CA ALA A 61 -3.41 -2.34 -10.73
C ALA A 61 -2.73 -2.18 -9.37
N ALA A 62 -1.45 -1.80 -9.37
CA ALA A 62 -0.71 -1.55 -8.13
C ALA A 62 -1.28 -0.36 -7.36
N ALA A 63 -1.62 0.71 -8.07
CA ALA A 63 -2.24 1.89 -7.48
C ALA A 63 -3.58 1.55 -6.82
N LYS A 64 -4.39 0.74 -7.48
CA LYS A 64 -5.68 0.31 -6.95
C LYS A 64 -5.51 -0.56 -5.70
N ARG A 65 -4.56 -1.48 -5.71
CA ARG A 65 -4.26 -2.31 -4.52
C ARG A 65 -3.78 -1.48 -3.35
N LEU A 66 -2.92 -0.51 -3.61
CA LEU A 66 -2.44 0.43 -2.58
C LEU A 66 -3.60 1.19 -1.96
N GLN A 67 -4.50 1.71 -2.79
CA GLN A 67 -5.66 2.46 -2.32
C GLN A 67 -6.62 1.58 -1.51
N ASN A 68 -6.91 0.36 -1.98
CA ASN A 68 -7.77 -0.58 -1.26
C ASN A 68 -7.16 -0.97 0.08
N SER A 69 -5.86 -1.23 0.11
CA SER A 69 -5.14 -1.57 1.33
C SER A 69 -5.18 -0.41 2.34
N ALA A 70 -4.99 0.81 1.88
CA ALA A 70 -5.04 2.00 2.73
C ALA A 70 -6.44 2.22 3.29
N GLU A 71 -7.48 2.05 2.46
CA GLU A 71 -8.86 2.17 2.92
C GLU A 71 -9.19 1.13 3.98
N ASN A 72 -8.78 -0.12 3.76
CA ASN A 72 -9.00 -1.18 4.73
C ASN A 72 -8.24 -0.92 6.04
N THR A 73 -7.03 -0.45 5.95
CA THR A 73 -6.22 -0.11 7.13
C THR A 73 -6.83 1.05 7.90
N ALA A 74 -7.25 2.10 7.20
CA ALA A 74 -7.87 3.27 7.81
C ALA A 74 -9.19 2.90 8.50
N ASP A 75 -10.01 2.08 7.84
CA ASP A 75 -11.27 1.61 8.41
C ASP A 75 -11.05 0.74 9.65
N SER A 76 -10.08 -0.16 9.61
CA SER A 76 -9.72 -1.00 10.75
C SER A 76 -9.25 -0.15 11.93
N TYR A 77 -8.42 0.84 11.66
CA TYR A 77 -7.94 1.75 12.69
C TYR A 77 -9.09 2.55 13.32
N ALA A 78 -9.96 3.11 12.48
CA ALA A 78 -11.10 3.88 12.96
C ALA A 78 -12.03 3.03 13.83
N ARG A 79 -12.29 1.78 13.44
CA ARG A 79 -13.09 0.85 14.23
C ARG A 79 -12.41 0.49 15.54
N ALA A 80 -11.10 0.27 15.52
CA ALA A 80 -10.35 -0.07 16.72
C ALA A 80 -10.39 1.08 17.74
N ILE A 81 -10.24 2.30 17.28
CA ILE A 81 -10.33 3.49 18.15
C ILE A 81 -11.74 3.66 18.71
N LYS A 82 -12.76 3.46 17.89
CA LYS A 82 -14.16 3.52 18.33
C LYS A 82 -14.44 2.46 19.40
N ASN A 83 -14.00 1.24 19.16
CA ASN A 83 -14.21 0.14 20.12
C ASN A 83 -13.47 0.40 21.43
N ALA A 84 -12.25 0.91 21.36
CA ALA A 84 -11.46 1.25 22.55
C ALA A 84 -12.14 2.35 23.38
N ALA A 85 -12.73 3.33 22.71
CA ALA A 85 -13.45 4.42 23.40
C ALA A 85 -14.72 3.93 24.09
N GLU A 86 -15.36 2.88 23.56
CA GLU A 86 -16.60 2.32 24.11
C GLU A 86 -16.36 1.29 25.22
N GLN A 87 -15.14 0.77 25.34
CA GLN A 87 -14.81 -0.26 26.33
C GLN A 87 -14.32 0.35 27.65
N PRO A 88 -14.54 -0.37 28.79
CA PRO A 88 -14.00 0.08 30.07
C PRO A 88 -12.47 0.17 30.02
N PRO A 89 -11.88 1.21 30.62
CA PRO A 89 -10.43 1.44 30.52
C PRO A 89 -9.57 0.39 31.19
N ALA A 90 -10.14 -0.44 32.04
CA ALA A 90 -9.37 -1.48 32.77
C ALA A 90 -9.02 -2.71 31.94
N LYS A 91 -9.60 -2.85 30.74
CA LYS A 91 -9.39 -4.05 29.90
C LYS A 91 -8.50 -3.77 28.70
N MET A 92 -7.28 -4.32 28.74
CA MET A 92 -6.40 -4.34 27.56
C MET A 92 -5.91 -5.78 27.32
N PRO A 93 -6.82 -6.73 27.09
CA PRO A 93 -6.43 -8.15 27.02
C PRO A 93 -5.54 -8.49 25.82
N ALA A 94 -5.73 -7.81 24.69
CA ALA A 94 -4.97 -8.08 23.48
C ALA A 94 -3.47 -7.78 23.68
N ARG A 95 -3.14 -6.70 24.37
CA ARG A 95 -1.75 -6.33 24.63
C ARG A 95 -1.07 -7.33 25.57
N LYS A 96 -1.77 -7.75 26.62
CA LYS A 96 -1.25 -8.74 27.56
C LYS A 96 -1.04 -10.10 26.91
N VAL A 97 -1.93 -10.51 26.03
CA VAL A 97 -1.83 -11.77 25.30
C VAL A 97 -0.61 -11.75 24.36
N VAL A 98 -0.40 -10.68 23.65
CA VAL A 98 0.75 -10.53 22.75
C VAL A 98 2.05 -10.56 23.52
N GLU A 99 2.13 -9.90 24.66
CA GLU A 99 3.31 -9.93 25.51
C GLU A 99 3.59 -11.33 26.05
N LYS A 100 2.57 -12.05 26.48
CA LYS A 100 2.71 -13.43 26.96
C LYS A 100 3.21 -14.37 25.87
N VAL A 101 2.66 -14.26 24.66
CA VAL A 101 3.09 -15.09 23.54
C VAL A 101 4.54 -14.78 23.17
N ALA A 102 4.92 -13.51 23.14
CA ALA A 102 6.30 -13.10 22.87
C ALA A 102 7.27 -13.64 23.91
N ARG A 103 6.92 -13.58 25.19
CA ARG A 103 7.74 -14.11 26.29
C ARG A 103 7.89 -15.62 26.20
N LYS A 104 6.83 -16.35 25.89
CA LYS A 104 6.87 -17.80 25.71
C LYS A 104 7.74 -18.21 24.53
N ALA A 105 7.68 -17.47 23.41
CA ALA A 105 8.50 -17.74 22.25
C ALA A 105 9.99 -17.54 22.55
N VAL A 106 10.35 -16.49 23.31
CA VAL A 106 11.72 -16.23 23.72
C VAL A 106 12.24 -17.34 24.65
N LYS A 107 11.45 -17.75 25.63
CA LYS A 107 11.82 -18.84 26.54
C LYS A 107 12.03 -20.16 25.80
N LYS A 108 11.21 -20.44 24.80
CA LYS A 108 11.33 -21.66 24.00
C LYS A 108 12.59 -21.65 23.14
N LYS A 109 13.06 -20.50 22.70
CA LYS A 109 14.30 -20.37 21.95
C LYS A 109 15.55 -20.53 22.81
N GLU A 110 15.47 -20.12 24.06
CA GLU A 110 16.59 -20.21 25.01
C GLU A 110 16.78 -21.62 25.59
N ALA A 111 15.72 -22.41 25.56
CA ALA A 111 15.78 -23.79 26.01
C ALA A 111 16.23 -24.70 24.87
#